data_54513a21e7c972a664cd3ecd01d24442
#
_entry.id   54513a21e7c972a664cd3ecd01d24442
#
_cell.length_a   1.000
_cell.length_b   1.000
_cell.length_c   1.000
_cell.angle_alpha   90.00
_cell.angle_beta   90.00
_cell.angle_gamma   90.00
#
_symmetry.space_group_name_H-M   'P 1'
#
loop_
_entity.id
_entity.type
_entity.pdbx_description
1 polymer ?
#
loop_
_entity_poly.entity_id
_entity_poly.type
_entity_poly.pdbx_seq_one_letter_code
_entity_poly.pdbx_strand_id
1 'polypeptide(L)'
;MSGARLQRILALLATHDDSDHNIGRLCDVAAVATSMNGAGFMLMSGDTSRGSLCSSNAVSELLEDLQFTLGEGPCIDAFNQAQPVLEPDLADPATPRWLAFSPPAIKAGVAAVFGFPIQIGVARLGSLNLYRDRPGELSDDQLADALVMADVAARTVIAMQAEAPPGAVADEIESGADFRFVVHQASGMVSGQLGVSVSEALVRMRAYAFRHNRLLDDVANDVVSRSLRLQANSEDES
;
A
#
# COMPACT_ATOMS: atom_id res chain seq x y z
N MET A 1 23.72 15.39 -9.57
CA MET A 1 23.56 13.94 -9.40
C MET A 1 22.10 13.47 -9.54
N SER A 2 21.09 14.26 -9.17
CA SER A 2 19.66 13.89 -9.32
C SER A 2 19.21 13.68 -10.78
N GLY A 3 19.66 14.50 -11.73
CA GLY A 3 19.22 14.43 -13.14
C GLY A 3 19.58 13.12 -13.85
N ALA A 4 20.79 12.57 -13.62
CA ALA A 4 21.21 11.32 -14.26
C ALA A 4 20.43 10.10 -13.72
N ARG A 5 20.06 10.09 -12.42
CA ARG A 5 19.19 9.06 -11.84
C ARG A 5 17.81 9.11 -12.47
N LEU A 6 17.21 10.28 -12.53
CA LEU A 6 15.90 10.47 -13.15
C LEU A 6 15.90 10.01 -14.61
N GLN A 7 16.92 10.40 -15.40
CA GLN A 7 17.04 9.95 -16.79
C GLN A 7 17.14 8.42 -16.90
N ARG A 8 17.91 7.76 -16.02
CA ARG A 8 18.03 6.31 -15.99
C ARG A 8 16.67 5.64 -15.68
N ILE A 9 15.93 6.14 -14.69
CA ILE A 9 14.63 5.62 -14.31
C ILE A 9 13.61 5.82 -15.43
N LEU A 10 13.57 7.01 -16.04
CA LEU A 10 12.70 7.29 -17.18
C LEU A 10 13.04 6.42 -18.40
N ALA A 11 14.33 6.15 -18.65
CA ALA A 11 14.75 5.23 -19.70
C ALA A 11 14.25 3.79 -19.43
N LEU A 12 14.30 3.31 -18.19
CA LEU A 12 13.74 2.01 -17.79
C LEU A 12 12.22 1.95 -18.00
N LEU A 13 11.51 3.04 -17.74
CA LEU A 13 10.06 3.13 -17.99
C LEU A 13 9.74 3.15 -19.49
N ALA A 14 10.61 3.74 -20.33
CA ALA A 14 10.39 3.91 -21.77
C ALA A 14 10.76 2.69 -22.63
N THR A 15 11.43 1.66 -22.09
CA THR A 15 12.03 0.56 -22.88
C THR A 15 11.05 -0.47 -23.47
N HIS A 16 9.72 -0.29 -23.38
CA HIS A 16 8.74 -1.19 -24.00
C HIS A 16 7.60 -0.43 -24.67
N ASP A 17 7.06 -1.06 -25.72
CA ASP A 17 6.16 -0.61 -26.76
C ASP A 17 4.85 0.06 -26.31
N ASP A 18 4.40 0.99 -27.12
CA ASP A 18 3.44 2.08 -26.98
C ASP A 18 1.96 1.72 -26.80
N SER A 19 1.52 0.75 -26.06
CA SER A 19 0.08 0.47 -26.07
C SER A 19 -0.67 0.46 -24.73
N ASP A 20 0.01 0.54 -23.59
CA ASP A 20 -0.68 0.67 -22.31
C ASP A 20 0.15 1.54 -21.36
N HIS A 21 -0.49 2.54 -20.75
CA HIS A 21 0.01 3.22 -19.56
C HIS A 21 0.06 2.21 -18.41
N ASN A 22 0.99 1.22 -18.55
CA ASN A 22 1.01 0.07 -17.67
C ASN A 22 1.59 0.47 -16.30
N ILE A 23 0.71 0.85 -15.39
CA ILE A 23 0.99 1.14 -13.99
C ILE A 23 1.82 0.01 -13.35
N GLY A 24 1.58 -1.24 -13.72
CA GLY A 24 2.35 -2.40 -13.26
C GLY A 24 3.86 -2.24 -13.45
N ARG A 25 4.29 -1.59 -14.54
CA ARG A 25 5.72 -1.33 -14.81
C ARG A 25 6.39 -0.42 -13.79
N LEU A 26 5.65 0.48 -13.13
CA LEU A 26 6.22 1.31 -12.07
C LEU A 26 6.83 0.45 -10.97
N CYS A 27 6.14 -0.62 -10.58
CA CYS A 27 6.62 -1.53 -9.55
C CYS A 27 7.85 -2.33 -10.01
N ASP A 28 7.85 -2.84 -11.23
CA ASP A 28 8.99 -3.58 -11.79
C ASP A 28 10.23 -2.69 -11.89
N VAL A 29 10.05 -1.47 -12.44
CA VAL A 29 11.13 -0.50 -12.54
C VAL A 29 11.64 -0.06 -11.17
N ALA A 30 10.74 0.11 -10.17
CA ALA A 30 11.14 0.44 -8.82
C ALA A 30 12.02 -0.65 -8.21
N ALA A 31 11.63 -1.92 -8.33
CA ALA A 31 12.41 -3.05 -7.83
C ALA A 31 13.80 -3.12 -8.51
N VAL A 32 13.84 -2.99 -9.84
CA VAL A 32 15.10 -3.02 -10.61
C VAL A 32 15.99 -1.82 -10.29
N ALA A 33 15.44 -0.60 -10.29
CA ALA A 33 16.21 0.63 -10.08
C ALA A 33 16.84 0.69 -8.69
N THR A 34 16.17 0.15 -7.68
CA THR A 34 16.63 0.13 -6.28
C THR A 34 17.36 -1.16 -5.90
N SER A 35 17.46 -2.14 -6.82
CA SER A 35 18.03 -3.47 -6.57
C SER A 35 17.36 -4.18 -5.39
N MET A 36 16.02 -4.12 -5.34
CA MET A 36 15.19 -4.81 -4.36
C MET A 36 14.58 -6.08 -4.96
N ASN A 37 14.15 -7.01 -4.09
CA ASN A 37 13.49 -8.23 -4.51
C ASN A 37 12.06 -7.98 -5.01
N GLY A 38 11.46 -6.87 -4.59
CA GLY A 38 10.19 -6.42 -5.11
C GLY A 38 9.77 -5.05 -4.61
N ALA A 39 8.73 -4.53 -5.27
CA ALA A 39 8.13 -3.23 -4.99
C ALA A 39 6.61 -3.29 -5.10
N GLY A 40 5.93 -2.44 -4.34
CA GLY A 40 4.51 -2.19 -4.42
C GLY A 40 4.21 -0.70 -4.27
N PHE A 41 3.14 -0.23 -4.90
CA PHE A 41 2.62 1.13 -4.71
C PHE A 41 1.21 1.07 -4.14
N MET A 42 1.05 1.62 -2.95
CA MET A 42 -0.23 1.74 -2.27
C MET A 42 -0.75 3.18 -2.41
N LEU A 43 -1.98 3.33 -2.89
CA LEU A 43 -2.67 4.61 -2.88
C LEU A 43 -3.42 4.82 -1.57
N MET A 44 -3.43 6.06 -1.09
CA MET A 44 -4.05 6.47 0.16
C MET A 44 -4.96 7.68 -0.06
N SER A 45 -6.02 7.78 0.73
CA SER A 45 -6.90 8.95 0.73
C SER A 45 -7.31 9.27 2.16
N GLY A 46 -6.87 10.41 2.67
CA GLY A 46 -6.97 10.70 4.10
C GLY A 46 -6.21 9.65 4.91
N ASP A 47 -6.81 9.13 5.97
CA ASP A 47 -6.20 8.10 6.82
C ASP A 47 -6.51 6.67 6.35
N THR A 48 -7.04 6.50 5.14
CA THR A 48 -7.51 5.21 4.64
C THR A 48 -6.73 4.79 3.40
N SER A 49 -6.15 3.57 3.42
CA SER A 49 -5.61 2.94 2.21
C SER A 49 -6.76 2.66 1.24
N ARG A 50 -6.58 3.02 -0.03
CA ARG A 50 -7.55 2.72 -1.09
C ARG A 50 -7.29 1.39 -1.77
N GLY A 51 -6.06 0.90 -1.74
CA GLY A 51 -5.63 -0.34 -2.35
C GLY A 51 -4.26 -0.23 -2.98
N SER A 52 -3.78 -1.34 -3.53
CA SER A 52 -2.52 -1.39 -4.28
C SER A 52 -2.72 -0.87 -5.70
N LEU A 53 -1.85 0.01 -6.15
CA LEU A 53 -1.82 0.49 -7.53
C LEU A 53 -1.11 -0.53 -8.43
N CYS A 54 -0.04 -1.12 -7.94
CA CYS A 54 0.69 -2.20 -8.58
C CYS A 54 1.58 -2.94 -7.59
N SER A 55 1.95 -4.17 -7.94
CA SER A 55 2.92 -5.01 -7.24
C SER A 55 3.81 -5.72 -8.26
N SER A 56 5.12 -5.79 -8.00
CA SER A 56 6.08 -6.40 -8.93
C SER A 56 6.09 -7.92 -8.89
N ASN A 57 5.55 -8.54 -7.83
CA ASN A 57 5.47 -9.99 -7.67
C ASN A 57 4.51 -10.36 -6.53
N ALA A 58 4.23 -11.67 -6.39
CA ALA A 58 3.31 -12.20 -5.39
C ALA A 58 3.68 -11.87 -3.92
N VAL A 59 4.97 -11.71 -3.60
CA VAL A 59 5.37 -11.31 -2.24
C VAL A 59 5.07 -9.83 -2.01
N SER A 60 5.33 -8.97 -3.01
CA SER A 60 4.94 -7.54 -2.94
C SER A 60 3.42 -7.40 -2.76
N GLU A 61 2.64 -8.17 -3.51
CA GLU A 61 1.18 -8.21 -3.41
C GLU A 61 0.73 -8.61 -1.99
N LEU A 62 1.31 -9.68 -1.45
CA LEU A 62 1.06 -10.09 -0.06
C LEU A 62 1.38 -8.98 0.95
N LEU A 63 2.50 -8.27 0.78
CA LEU A 63 2.85 -7.17 1.68
C LEU A 63 1.87 -6.01 1.60
N GLU A 64 1.39 -5.66 0.41
CA GLU A 64 0.34 -4.67 0.23
C GLU A 64 -0.96 -5.11 0.91
N ASP A 65 -1.35 -6.37 0.73
CA ASP A 65 -2.52 -6.97 1.35
C ASP A 65 -2.47 -6.97 2.88
N LEU A 66 -1.32 -7.34 3.43
CA LEU A 66 -1.11 -7.32 4.88
C LEU A 66 -1.26 -5.91 5.44
N GLN A 67 -0.61 -4.91 4.81
CA GLN A 67 -0.68 -3.53 5.27
C GLN A 67 -2.09 -2.95 5.15
N PHE A 68 -2.78 -3.27 4.04
CA PHE A 68 -4.17 -2.87 3.86
C PHE A 68 -5.07 -3.50 4.94
N THR A 69 -4.95 -4.82 5.13
CA THR A 69 -5.80 -5.59 6.07
C THR A 69 -5.54 -5.20 7.51
N LEU A 70 -4.28 -5.06 7.89
CA LEU A 70 -3.89 -4.82 9.29
C LEU A 70 -3.90 -3.34 9.66
N GLY A 71 -3.73 -2.44 8.67
CA GLY A 71 -3.61 -1.00 8.91
C GLY A 71 -2.28 -0.62 9.58
N GLU A 72 -1.28 -1.49 9.51
CA GLU A 72 0.06 -1.27 10.01
C GLU A 72 1.11 -1.75 9.01
N GLY A 73 2.30 -1.19 9.06
CA GLY A 73 3.40 -1.54 8.17
C GLY A 73 4.15 -0.31 7.64
N PRO A 74 5.24 -0.52 6.88
CA PRO A 74 6.12 0.56 6.44
C PRO A 74 5.41 1.62 5.57
N CYS A 75 4.48 1.22 4.69
CA CYS A 75 3.74 2.16 3.84
C CYS A 75 2.78 3.03 4.65
N ILE A 76 2.08 2.44 5.60
CA ILE A 76 1.16 3.16 6.48
C ILE A 76 1.93 4.20 7.29
N ASP A 77 3.04 3.80 7.88
CA ASP A 77 3.88 4.71 8.67
C ASP A 77 4.51 5.81 7.79
N ALA A 78 5.06 5.45 6.61
CA ALA A 78 5.67 6.43 5.71
C ALA A 78 4.67 7.49 5.23
N PHE A 79 3.45 7.07 4.90
CA PHE A 79 2.37 7.98 4.52
C PHE A 79 1.99 8.91 5.68
N ASN A 80 1.80 8.37 6.88
CA ASN A 80 1.37 9.14 8.05
C ASN A 80 2.43 10.14 8.50
N GLN A 81 3.70 9.72 8.49
CA GLN A 81 4.84 10.55 8.93
C GLN A 81 5.35 11.49 7.83
N ALA A 82 4.94 11.30 6.57
CA ALA A 82 5.43 12.03 5.39
C ALA A 82 6.96 11.97 5.24
N GLN A 83 7.58 10.85 5.62
CA GLN A 83 9.02 10.59 5.53
C GLN A 83 9.31 9.10 5.35
N PRO A 84 10.50 8.75 4.80
CA PRO A 84 10.89 7.36 4.66
C PRO A 84 10.87 6.61 5.98
N VAL A 85 10.38 5.38 5.95
CA VAL A 85 10.40 4.42 7.05
C VAL A 85 11.26 3.24 6.63
N LEU A 86 12.36 3.05 7.32
CA LEU A 86 13.36 2.05 6.99
C LEU A 86 13.41 1.00 8.10
N GLU A 87 13.19 -0.27 7.74
CA GLU A 87 13.32 -1.40 8.63
C GLU A 87 14.29 -2.41 8.01
N PRO A 88 15.55 -2.33 8.40
CA PRO A 88 16.60 -3.14 7.80
C PRO A 88 16.63 -4.59 8.27
N ASP A 89 15.95 -4.92 9.37
CA ASP A 89 15.84 -6.27 9.89
C ASP A 89 14.50 -6.48 10.62
N LEU A 90 13.53 -7.04 9.90
CA LEU A 90 12.20 -7.35 10.46
C LEU A 90 12.23 -8.36 11.59
N ALA A 91 13.28 -9.16 11.68
CA ALA A 91 13.42 -10.20 12.70
C ALA A 91 14.15 -9.71 13.95
N ASP A 92 14.61 -8.45 14.00
CA ASP A 92 15.31 -7.90 15.16
C ASP A 92 14.38 -7.85 16.39
N PRO A 93 14.65 -8.65 17.43
CA PRO A 93 13.81 -8.69 18.62
C PRO A 93 13.98 -7.44 19.52
N ALA A 94 15.02 -6.63 19.30
CA ALA A 94 15.27 -5.43 20.10
C ALA A 94 14.33 -4.28 19.76
N THR A 95 13.84 -4.26 18.52
CA THR A 95 12.95 -3.20 18.01
C THR A 95 11.74 -3.77 17.26
N PRO A 96 10.88 -4.58 17.92
CA PRO A 96 9.74 -5.17 17.23
C PRO A 96 8.78 -4.07 16.75
N ARG A 97 8.58 -4.03 15.44
CA ARG A 97 7.61 -3.12 14.80
C ARG A 97 6.53 -3.97 14.13
N TRP A 98 5.32 -3.40 14.06
CA TRP A 98 4.21 -4.00 13.33
C TRP A 98 3.94 -5.45 13.74
N LEU A 99 3.42 -5.64 14.94
CA LEU A 99 3.27 -6.95 15.58
C LEU A 99 2.40 -7.95 14.81
N ALA A 100 1.48 -7.47 14.00
CA ALA A 100 0.64 -8.32 13.15
C ALA A 100 1.20 -8.47 11.73
N PHE A 101 1.90 -7.45 11.20
CA PHE A 101 2.48 -7.47 9.84
C PHE A 101 3.78 -8.26 9.77
N SER A 102 4.71 -8.08 10.73
CA SER A 102 6.06 -8.65 10.63
C SER A 102 6.10 -10.17 10.60
N PRO A 103 5.33 -10.93 11.42
CA PRO A 103 5.40 -12.38 11.41
C PRO A 103 5.00 -13.02 10.08
N PRO A 104 3.88 -12.66 9.42
CA PRO A 104 3.55 -13.21 8.10
C PRO A 104 4.51 -12.74 7.00
N ALA A 105 5.03 -11.51 7.06
CA ALA A 105 6.03 -11.02 6.11
C ALA A 105 7.34 -11.84 6.19
N ILE A 106 7.84 -12.08 7.41
CA ILE A 106 9.02 -12.93 7.65
C ILE A 106 8.76 -14.37 7.15
N LYS A 107 7.57 -14.91 7.40
CA LYS A 107 7.20 -16.24 6.91
C LYS A 107 7.19 -16.33 5.38
N ALA A 108 6.90 -15.22 4.70
CA ALA A 108 6.96 -15.11 3.24
C ALA A 108 8.40 -14.90 2.70
N GLY A 109 9.42 -14.89 3.57
CA GLY A 109 10.83 -14.73 3.19
C GLY A 109 11.31 -13.29 3.14
N VAL A 110 10.56 -12.34 3.70
CA VAL A 110 10.94 -10.93 3.74
C VAL A 110 11.81 -10.70 4.98
N ALA A 111 13.01 -10.13 4.78
CA ALA A 111 13.93 -9.81 5.87
C ALA A 111 14.07 -8.32 6.15
N ALA A 112 13.89 -7.47 5.14
CA ALA A 112 13.93 -6.01 5.29
C ALA A 112 12.84 -5.36 4.43
N VAL A 113 12.24 -4.27 4.92
CA VAL A 113 11.20 -3.48 4.24
C VAL A 113 11.45 -1.99 4.37
N PHE A 114 11.08 -1.25 3.33
CA PHE A 114 11.33 0.18 3.26
C PHE A 114 10.11 0.87 2.64
N GLY A 115 9.50 1.79 3.38
CA GLY A 115 8.37 2.60 2.94
C GLY A 115 8.81 4.02 2.57
N PHE A 116 8.35 4.53 1.42
CA PHE A 116 8.64 5.89 0.97
C PHE A 116 7.34 6.62 0.66
N PRO A 117 7.10 7.82 1.20
CA PRO A 117 5.89 8.55 0.91
C PRO A 117 5.88 9.02 -0.56
N ILE A 118 4.75 8.83 -1.22
CA ILE A 118 4.45 9.40 -2.53
C ILE A 118 3.68 10.68 -2.31
N GLN A 119 4.31 11.82 -2.57
CA GLN A 119 3.73 13.13 -2.27
C GLN A 119 4.23 14.24 -3.20
N ILE A 120 3.42 15.28 -3.38
CA ILE A 120 3.82 16.52 -4.04
C ILE A 120 3.51 17.69 -3.11
N GLY A 121 4.55 18.34 -2.62
CA GLY A 121 4.40 19.35 -1.58
C GLY A 121 3.76 18.77 -0.33
N VAL A 122 2.61 19.28 0.06
CA VAL A 122 1.83 18.81 1.23
C VAL A 122 0.79 17.74 0.86
N ALA A 123 0.54 17.53 -0.43
CA ALA A 123 -0.43 16.53 -0.89
C ALA A 123 0.20 15.15 -0.89
N ARG A 124 -0.29 14.28 0.00
CA ARG A 124 0.13 12.89 0.12
C ARG A 124 -0.81 12.03 -0.72
N LEU A 125 -0.25 11.22 -1.62
CA LEU A 125 -0.97 10.39 -2.58
C LEU A 125 -0.94 8.91 -2.19
N GLY A 126 0.14 8.47 -1.52
CA GLY A 126 0.33 7.07 -1.16
C GLY A 126 1.74 6.77 -0.67
N SER A 127 2.18 5.54 -0.84
CA SER A 127 3.51 5.06 -0.47
C SER A 127 4.05 4.04 -1.46
N LEU A 128 5.37 4.09 -1.69
CA LEU A 128 6.15 3.05 -2.33
C LEU A 128 6.65 2.10 -1.24
N ASN A 129 6.39 0.82 -1.41
CA ASN A 129 6.93 -0.27 -0.61
C ASN A 129 8.06 -0.97 -1.35
N LEU A 130 9.19 -1.16 -0.71
CA LEU A 130 10.31 -1.93 -1.21
C LEU A 130 10.66 -3.03 -0.20
N TYR A 131 11.02 -4.22 -0.68
CA TYR A 131 11.47 -5.29 0.22
C TYR A 131 12.65 -6.07 -0.34
N ARG A 132 13.35 -6.74 0.56
CA ARG A 132 14.35 -7.75 0.19
C ARG A 132 14.38 -8.93 1.17
N ASP A 133 14.94 -10.04 0.68
CA ASP A 133 15.04 -11.34 1.35
C ASP A 133 16.23 -11.47 2.30
N ARG A 134 17.03 -10.42 2.45
CA ARG A 134 18.19 -10.34 3.35
C ARG A 134 18.15 -9.08 4.19
N PRO A 135 18.58 -9.13 5.46
CA PRO A 135 18.65 -7.93 6.28
C PRO A 135 19.77 -6.98 5.83
N GLY A 136 19.71 -5.75 6.30
CA GLY A 136 20.72 -4.71 6.13
C GLY A 136 20.13 -3.38 5.69
N GLU A 137 20.87 -2.31 5.91
CA GLU A 137 20.49 -0.95 5.54
C GLU A 137 20.52 -0.71 4.02
N LEU A 138 19.79 0.30 3.55
CA LEU A 138 19.94 0.80 2.19
C LEU A 138 21.29 1.51 2.04
N SER A 139 21.95 1.31 0.89
CA SER A 139 23.04 2.19 0.50
C SER A 139 22.51 3.58 0.13
N ASP A 140 23.38 4.59 0.16
CA ASP A 140 23.04 5.97 -0.26
C ASP A 140 22.47 6.01 -1.68
N ASP A 141 22.96 5.15 -2.58
CA ASP A 141 22.46 5.05 -3.94
C ASP A 141 21.06 4.44 -3.99
N GLN A 142 20.80 3.39 -3.24
CA GLN A 142 19.47 2.77 -3.16
C GLN A 142 18.43 3.71 -2.55
N LEU A 143 18.80 4.41 -1.47
CA LEU A 143 17.95 5.43 -0.85
C LEU A 143 17.62 6.55 -1.84
N ALA A 144 18.63 7.06 -2.55
CA ALA A 144 18.43 8.13 -3.54
C ALA A 144 17.60 7.66 -4.73
N ASP A 145 17.76 6.42 -5.20
CA ASP A 145 16.95 5.84 -6.27
C ASP A 145 15.49 5.65 -5.82
N ALA A 146 15.25 5.19 -4.60
CA ALA A 146 13.91 5.04 -4.05
C ALA A 146 13.17 6.39 -3.92
N LEU A 147 13.88 7.44 -3.48
CA LEU A 147 13.30 8.80 -3.41
C LEU A 147 12.93 9.34 -4.79
N VAL A 148 13.79 9.11 -5.81
CA VAL A 148 13.48 9.52 -7.20
C VAL A 148 12.31 8.70 -7.74
N MET A 149 12.22 7.40 -7.45
CA MET A 149 11.08 6.57 -7.83
C MET A 149 9.76 7.06 -7.21
N ALA A 150 9.78 7.43 -5.94
CA ALA A 150 8.60 8.01 -5.28
C ALA A 150 8.14 9.33 -5.93
N ASP A 151 9.08 10.21 -6.34
CA ASP A 151 8.76 11.44 -7.09
C ASP A 151 8.22 11.14 -8.50
N VAL A 152 8.79 10.17 -9.21
CA VAL A 152 8.29 9.73 -10.53
C VAL A 152 6.87 9.16 -10.40
N ALA A 153 6.63 8.29 -9.42
CA ALA A 153 5.31 7.73 -9.17
C ALA A 153 4.27 8.82 -8.86
N ALA A 154 4.63 9.81 -8.03
CA ALA A 154 3.73 10.94 -7.71
C ALA A 154 3.33 11.71 -8.98
N ARG A 155 4.29 11.98 -9.87
CA ARG A 155 4.03 12.67 -11.15
C ARG A 155 3.19 11.83 -12.10
N THR A 156 3.43 10.53 -12.16
CA THR A 156 2.64 9.61 -12.99
C THR A 156 1.19 9.55 -12.51
N VAL A 157 0.95 9.39 -11.21
CA VAL A 157 -0.41 9.41 -10.65
C VAL A 157 -1.14 10.71 -10.97
N ILE A 158 -0.47 11.87 -10.87
CA ILE A 158 -1.10 13.15 -11.22
C ILE A 158 -1.35 13.29 -12.73
N ALA A 159 -0.41 12.85 -13.57
CA ALA A 159 -0.61 12.88 -15.02
C ALA A 159 -1.82 12.05 -15.44
N MET A 160 -1.95 10.85 -14.90
CA MET A 160 -3.13 10.00 -15.12
C MET A 160 -4.43 10.69 -14.67
N GLN A 161 -4.41 11.35 -13.51
CA GLN A 161 -5.57 12.11 -13.04
C GLN A 161 -5.92 13.29 -13.93
N ALA A 162 -4.96 13.93 -14.58
CA ALA A 162 -5.15 15.08 -15.43
C ALA A 162 -5.68 14.72 -16.84
N GLU A 163 -5.35 13.52 -17.35
CA GLU A 163 -5.78 13.03 -18.67
C GLU A 163 -7.16 12.36 -18.63
N ALA A 164 -7.64 11.97 -17.48
CA ALA A 164 -8.93 11.33 -17.31
C ALA A 164 -10.08 12.36 -17.33
N PRO A 165 -11.22 12.07 -18.00
CA PRO A 165 -12.41 12.89 -17.88
C PRO A 165 -12.87 13.01 -16.43
N PRO A 166 -13.52 14.11 -16.01
CA PRO A 166 -14.02 14.26 -14.65
C PRO A 166 -14.93 13.06 -14.28
N GLY A 167 -14.45 12.21 -13.39
CA GLY A 167 -15.15 10.98 -12.96
C GLY A 167 -14.57 9.68 -13.53
N ALA A 168 -13.82 9.69 -14.63
CA ALA A 168 -13.25 8.48 -15.24
C ALA A 168 -11.95 8.00 -14.56
N VAL A 169 -11.29 8.86 -13.78
CA VAL A 169 -10.12 8.46 -12.97
C VAL A 169 -10.48 7.38 -11.96
N ALA A 170 -11.72 7.41 -11.47
CA ALA A 170 -12.23 6.32 -10.66
C ALA A 170 -12.22 5.00 -11.46
N ASP A 171 -12.72 5.01 -12.68
CA ASP A 171 -12.96 3.79 -13.47
C ASP A 171 -11.67 3.18 -14.05
N GLU A 172 -10.69 3.98 -14.49
CA GLU A 172 -9.40 3.49 -15.02
C GLU A 172 -8.42 3.05 -13.92
N ILE A 173 -8.39 3.78 -12.84
CA ILE A 173 -7.69 3.35 -11.63
C ILE A 173 -8.41 2.11 -11.05
N GLU A 174 -9.75 2.05 -11.09
CA GLU A 174 -10.55 0.89 -10.67
C GLU A 174 -10.32 -0.36 -11.56
N SER A 175 -9.99 -0.21 -12.83
CA SER A 175 -9.73 -1.35 -13.72
C SER A 175 -8.28 -1.85 -13.69
N GLY A 176 -7.33 -1.05 -13.24
CA GLY A 176 -5.90 -1.38 -13.22
C GLY A 176 -5.30 -1.54 -11.83
N ALA A 177 -5.98 -1.04 -10.80
CA ALA A 177 -5.59 -1.20 -9.41
C ALA A 177 -6.57 -2.16 -8.73
N ASP A 178 -6.06 -3.03 -7.89
CA ASP A 178 -6.87 -3.91 -7.06
C ASP A 178 -7.52 -3.09 -5.92
N PHE A 179 -8.41 -2.15 -6.36
CA PHE A 179 -9.21 -1.35 -5.43
C PHE A 179 -10.22 -2.28 -4.78
N ARG A 180 -10.06 -2.51 -3.52
CA ARG A 180 -10.94 -3.35 -2.70
C ARG A 180 -12.28 -2.65 -2.49
N PHE A 181 -12.99 -2.41 -3.61
CA PHE A 181 -14.28 -1.74 -3.63
C PHE A 181 -15.26 -2.37 -2.64
N VAL A 182 -15.24 -3.69 -2.53
CA VAL A 182 -16.07 -4.44 -1.60
C VAL A 182 -15.78 -4.06 -0.14
N VAL A 183 -14.52 -3.80 0.22
CA VAL A 183 -14.14 -3.37 1.59
C VAL A 183 -14.66 -1.97 1.89
N HIS A 184 -14.56 -1.05 0.92
CA HIS A 184 -15.12 0.31 1.08
C HIS A 184 -16.63 0.31 1.14
N GLN A 185 -17.30 -0.50 0.34
CA GLN A 185 -18.75 -0.68 0.39
C GLN A 185 -19.18 -1.28 1.74
N ALA A 186 -18.51 -2.33 2.19
CA ALA A 186 -18.77 -2.95 3.48
C ALA A 186 -18.54 -1.98 4.64
N SER A 187 -17.46 -1.19 4.63
CA SER A 187 -17.19 -0.21 5.68
C SER A 187 -18.27 0.89 5.74
N GLY A 188 -18.81 1.32 4.58
CA GLY A 188 -19.95 2.21 4.53
C GLY A 188 -21.23 1.58 5.13
N MET A 189 -21.46 0.30 4.84
CA MET A 189 -22.61 -0.44 5.43
C MET A 189 -22.47 -0.60 6.95
N VAL A 190 -21.27 -0.96 7.43
CA VAL A 190 -20.98 -1.08 8.87
C VAL A 190 -21.09 0.26 9.57
N SER A 191 -20.58 1.34 8.96
CA SER A 191 -20.74 2.72 9.43
C SER A 191 -22.22 3.06 9.68
N GLY A 192 -23.09 2.80 8.69
CA GLY A 192 -24.54 3.00 8.84
C GLY A 192 -25.18 2.09 9.88
N GLN A 193 -24.70 0.84 10.05
CA GLN A 193 -25.24 -0.11 11.04
C GLN A 193 -24.90 0.29 12.48
N LEU A 194 -23.68 0.78 12.70
CA LEU A 194 -23.16 1.04 14.05
C LEU A 194 -23.21 2.51 14.44
N GLY A 195 -23.55 3.42 13.52
CA GLY A 195 -23.56 4.87 13.77
C GLY A 195 -22.15 5.44 14.01
N VAL A 196 -21.11 4.84 13.43
CA VAL A 196 -19.70 5.24 13.58
C VAL A 196 -19.17 5.82 12.26
N SER A 197 -17.98 6.44 12.29
CA SER A 197 -17.32 6.89 11.06
C SER A 197 -16.92 5.70 10.16
N VAL A 198 -16.75 5.93 8.84
CA VAL A 198 -16.28 4.90 7.90
C VAL A 198 -14.90 4.37 8.30
N SER A 199 -14.01 5.25 8.78
CA SER A 199 -12.68 4.85 9.26
C SER A 199 -12.78 3.94 10.48
N GLU A 200 -13.66 4.24 11.43
CA GLU A 200 -13.88 3.38 12.59
C GLU A 200 -14.54 2.06 12.21
N ALA A 201 -15.48 2.06 11.28
CA ALA A 201 -16.08 0.85 10.74
C ALA A 201 -15.02 -0.08 10.12
N LEU A 202 -14.08 0.48 9.36
CA LEU A 202 -12.97 -0.27 8.78
C LEU A 202 -12.05 -0.87 9.85
N VAL A 203 -11.73 -0.11 10.91
CA VAL A 203 -10.96 -0.63 12.06
C VAL A 203 -11.67 -1.82 12.70
N ARG A 204 -12.97 -1.75 12.89
CA ARG A 204 -13.77 -2.86 13.47
C ARG A 204 -13.82 -4.08 12.54
N MET A 205 -13.92 -3.88 11.24
CA MET A 205 -13.84 -4.96 10.26
C MET A 205 -12.46 -5.65 10.27
N ARG A 206 -11.37 -4.87 10.36
CA ARG A 206 -10.00 -5.39 10.51
C ARG A 206 -9.85 -6.21 11.80
N ALA A 207 -10.32 -5.69 12.91
CA ALA A 207 -10.29 -6.39 14.18
C ALA A 207 -11.09 -7.71 14.13
N TYR A 208 -12.23 -7.72 13.46
CA TYR A 208 -13.02 -8.93 13.24
C TYR A 208 -12.27 -9.93 12.37
N ALA A 209 -11.72 -9.51 11.23
CA ALA A 209 -10.94 -10.35 10.32
C ALA A 209 -9.73 -10.99 11.04
N PHE A 210 -8.98 -10.19 11.78
CA PHE A 210 -7.84 -10.64 12.58
C PHE A 210 -8.25 -11.68 13.65
N ARG A 211 -9.27 -11.35 14.44
CA ARG A 211 -9.77 -12.27 15.51
C ARG A 211 -10.20 -13.63 14.97
N HIS A 212 -10.76 -13.67 13.75
CA HIS A 212 -11.29 -14.88 13.16
C HIS A 212 -10.36 -15.53 12.14
N ASN A 213 -9.13 -15.00 12.01
CA ASN A 213 -8.10 -15.46 11.04
C ASN A 213 -8.67 -15.54 9.61
N ARG A 214 -9.40 -14.48 9.20
CA ARG A 214 -10.03 -14.33 7.88
C ARG A 214 -9.39 -13.19 7.10
N LEU A 215 -9.46 -13.27 5.77
CA LEU A 215 -9.10 -12.12 4.92
C LEU A 215 -10.15 -11.01 5.08
N LEU A 216 -9.71 -9.76 5.00
CA LEU A 216 -10.61 -8.61 5.11
C LEU A 216 -11.65 -8.60 3.99
N ASP A 217 -11.27 -9.05 2.78
CA ASP A 217 -12.16 -9.16 1.62
C ASP A 217 -13.28 -10.17 1.84
N ASP A 218 -12.97 -11.33 2.47
CA ASP A 218 -14.00 -12.32 2.81
C ASP A 218 -15.02 -11.75 3.82
N VAL A 219 -14.51 -11.02 4.81
CA VAL A 219 -15.37 -10.33 5.79
C VAL A 219 -16.22 -9.26 5.11
N ALA A 220 -15.63 -8.50 4.18
CA ALA A 220 -16.33 -7.47 3.43
C ALA A 220 -17.42 -8.05 2.53
N ASN A 221 -17.14 -9.14 1.81
CA ASN A 221 -18.12 -9.86 1.01
C ASN A 221 -19.30 -10.35 1.85
N ASP A 222 -19.03 -10.89 3.04
CA ASP A 222 -20.09 -11.34 3.96
C ASP A 222 -20.94 -10.18 4.47
N VAL A 223 -20.33 -9.01 4.73
CA VAL A 223 -21.06 -7.80 5.11
C VAL A 223 -21.95 -7.30 3.96
N VAL A 224 -21.40 -7.22 2.75
CA VAL A 224 -22.14 -6.76 1.57
C VAL A 224 -23.30 -7.70 1.21
N SER A 225 -23.07 -9.01 1.28
CA SER A 225 -24.10 -10.03 1.06
C SER A 225 -25.08 -10.17 2.25
N ARG A 226 -24.85 -9.42 3.34
CA ARG A 226 -25.65 -9.44 4.59
C ARG A 226 -25.61 -10.77 5.33
N SER A 227 -24.66 -11.64 5.03
CA SER A 227 -24.43 -12.88 5.78
C SER A 227 -23.72 -12.63 7.11
N LEU A 228 -23.03 -11.48 7.24
CA LEU A 228 -22.40 -11.02 8.47
C LEU A 228 -22.94 -9.64 8.87
N ARG A 229 -23.26 -9.50 10.14
CA ARG A 229 -23.53 -8.21 10.79
C ARG A 229 -22.57 -8.02 11.96
N LEU A 230 -21.77 -6.95 11.90
CA LEU A 230 -20.94 -6.56 13.04
C LEU A 230 -21.84 -5.93 14.12
N GLN A 231 -21.59 -6.29 15.38
CA GLN A 231 -22.32 -5.74 16.52
C GLN A 231 -21.50 -4.65 17.19
N ALA A 232 -22.16 -3.64 17.74
CA ALA A 232 -21.50 -2.75 18.68
C ALA A 232 -21.02 -3.58 19.87
N ASN A 233 -19.76 -3.39 20.31
CA ASN A 233 -19.26 -4.09 21.50
C ASN A 233 -20.18 -3.81 22.68
N SER A 234 -20.75 -4.86 23.24
CA SER A 234 -21.51 -4.83 24.47
C SER A 234 -20.60 -4.93 25.71
N GLU A 235 -19.52 -4.15 25.75
CA GLU A 235 -18.56 -4.15 26.89
C GLU A 235 -18.43 -2.76 27.54
N ASP A 236 -19.52 -2.00 27.64
CA ASP A 236 -19.56 -0.81 28.51
C ASP A 236 -20.86 -0.77 29.36
N GLU A 237 -21.35 -1.93 29.82
CA GLU A 237 -22.33 -2.01 30.90
C GLU A 237 -21.90 -3.10 31.89
N SER A 238 -20.95 -2.78 32.78
CA SER A 238 -20.84 -3.38 34.11
C SER A 238 -19.92 -2.56 34.99
#